data_8b298474d96d71126d0615e57fcd3096
#
_entry.id   8b298474d96d71126d0615e57fcd3096
#
_cell.length_a   1.000
_cell.length_b   1.000
_cell.length_c   1.000
_cell.angle_alpha   90.00
_cell.angle_beta   90.00
_cell.angle_gamma   90.00
#
_symmetry.space_group_name_H-M   'P 1'
#
loop_
_entity.id
_entity.type
_entity.pdbx_description
1 polymer ?
#
loop_
_entity_poly.entity_id
_entity_poly.type
_entity_poly.pdbx_seq_one_letter_code
_entity_poly.pdbx_strand_id
1 'polypeptide(L)'
;MSLKNIGEFGLIGEIRDAFRDGEHSPEQESGNGIDSNPATMGIGDDCAVIPQRDGIATLVSTDMLVEGSHFLLDDISPYRLGWKSAAVNISDIAAMGGTPTATFLALAIPDKIDNSWMKEFVRGYRDLSLKFSCPLLGGDTTSSPGGLCICVTVLGEC
;
A
#
# COMPACT_ATOMS: atom_id res chain seq x y z
N MET A 1 -2.82 -0.16 -27.52
CA MET A 1 -3.96 -0.82 -26.85
C MET A 1 -4.43 0.07 -25.70
N SER A 2 -5.71 0.21 -25.42
CA SER A 2 -6.16 0.99 -24.24
C SER A 2 -5.97 0.16 -23.00
N LEU A 3 -5.49 0.76 -21.89
CA LEU A 3 -5.37 0.11 -20.57
C LEU A 3 -6.68 -0.57 -20.11
N LYS A 4 -7.83 -0.06 -20.55
CA LYS A 4 -9.14 -0.68 -20.28
C LYS A 4 -9.29 -2.10 -20.86
N ASN A 5 -8.50 -2.48 -21.86
CA ASN A 5 -8.58 -3.80 -22.50
C ASN A 5 -7.65 -4.84 -21.85
N ILE A 6 -6.68 -4.40 -21.07
CA ILE A 6 -5.69 -5.28 -20.41
C ILE A 6 -6.19 -5.69 -19.03
N GLY A 7 -6.97 -4.83 -18.38
CA GLY A 7 -7.41 -5.01 -16.99
C GLY A 7 -6.26 -4.84 -15.98
N GLU A 8 -6.62 -4.83 -14.70
CA GLU A 8 -5.67 -4.63 -13.61
C GLU A 8 -4.59 -5.73 -13.57
N PHE A 9 -5.00 -6.99 -13.56
CA PHE A 9 -4.07 -8.12 -13.50
C PHE A 9 -3.15 -8.24 -14.71
N GLY A 10 -3.65 -7.86 -15.90
CA GLY A 10 -2.82 -7.82 -17.11
C GLY A 10 -1.73 -6.77 -17.02
N LEU A 11 -2.06 -5.56 -16.51
CA LEU A 11 -1.08 -4.49 -16.30
C LEU A 11 -0.05 -4.86 -15.23
N ILE A 12 -0.48 -5.45 -14.12
CA ILE A 12 0.43 -5.96 -13.08
C ILE A 12 1.40 -7.00 -13.68
N GLY A 13 0.89 -7.89 -14.53
CA GLY A 13 1.72 -8.88 -15.25
C GLY A 13 2.78 -8.22 -16.13
N GLU A 14 2.40 -7.21 -16.94
CA GLU A 14 3.34 -6.46 -17.79
C GLU A 14 4.43 -5.74 -16.96
N ILE A 15 4.04 -5.12 -15.85
CA ILE A 15 5.00 -4.47 -14.93
C ILE A 15 5.97 -5.51 -14.36
N ARG A 16 5.46 -6.60 -13.82
CA ARG A 16 6.29 -7.68 -13.26
C ARG A 16 7.30 -8.21 -14.28
N ASP A 17 6.84 -8.48 -15.50
CA ASP A 17 7.68 -9.04 -16.55
C ASP A 17 8.76 -8.05 -17.01
N ALA A 18 8.46 -6.75 -17.09
CA ALA A 18 9.44 -5.71 -17.41
C ALA A 18 10.57 -5.61 -16.37
N PHE A 19 10.33 -5.93 -15.11
CA PHE A 19 11.36 -5.95 -14.07
C PHE A 19 12.14 -7.28 -14.03
N ARG A 20 11.57 -8.39 -14.52
CA ARG A 20 12.27 -9.67 -14.66
C ARG A 20 13.28 -9.66 -15.80
N ASP A 21 12.96 -9.04 -16.93
CA ASP A 21 13.85 -8.96 -18.11
C ASP A 21 15.12 -8.14 -17.85
N GLY A 22 15.12 -7.26 -16.83
CA GLY A 22 16.31 -6.51 -16.39
C GLY A 22 17.34 -7.33 -15.59
N GLU A 23 16.98 -8.52 -15.10
CA GLU A 23 17.86 -9.40 -14.31
C GLU A 23 18.70 -10.37 -15.17
N HIS A 24 18.48 -10.43 -16.50
CA HIS A 24 19.17 -11.34 -17.42
C HIS A 24 20.02 -10.59 -18.45
N SER A 25 21.03 -9.84 -18.02
CA SER A 25 22.19 -9.50 -18.86
C SER A 25 23.33 -10.46 -18.53
N PRO A 26 23.77 -11.34 -19.45
CA PRO A 26 24.80 -12.34 -19.18
C PRO A 26 26.23 -11.79 -19.04
N GLU A 27 26.43 -10.48 -18.84
CA GLU A 27 27.76 -9.82 -18.82
C GLU A 27 28.07 -9.02 -17.53
N GLN A 28 27.53 -9.39 -16.36
CA GLN A 28 28.01 -8.82 -15.10
C GLN A 28 28.35 -9.89 -14.04
N GLU A 29 29.32 -10.73 -14.36
CA GLU A 29 30.19 -11.33 -13.36
C GLU A 29 31.23 -10.29 -12.92
N SER A 30 30.87 -9.41 -11.99
CA SER A 30 31.81 -8.84 -10.99
C SER A 30 31.10 -7.82 -10.09
N GLY A 31 30.77 -8.22 -8.90
CA GLY A 31 30.78 -7.41 -7.69
C GLY A 31 29.77 -6.27 -7.55
N ASN A 32 28.78 -6.47 -6.73
CA ASN A 32 27.74 -5.59 -6.20
C ASN A 32 26.36 -5.67 -6.87
N GLY A 33 25.91 -6.84 -7.29
CA GLY A 33 24.50 -7.10 -7.51
C GLY A 33 23.75 -7.00 -6.18
N ILE A 34 22.59 -6.32 -6.15
CA ILE A 34 21.57 -6.57 -5.13
C ILE A 34 21.35 -8.08 -5.20
N ASP A 35 21.79 -8.83 -4.19
CA ASP A 35 21.58 -10.27 -4.11
C ASP A 35 20.10 -10.54 -4.37
N SER A 36 19.80 -11.20 -5.49
CA SER A 36 18.50 -11.80 -5.73
C SER A 36 18.36 -12.93 -4.71
N ASN A 37 17.99 -12.57 -3.48
CA ASN A 37 17.73 -13.56 -2.44
C ASN A 37 16.53 -14.41 -2.92
N PRO A 38 16.68 -15.71 -3.17
CA PRO A 38 15.61 -16.57 -3.68
C PRO A 38 14.39 -16.65 -2.74
N ALA A 39 14.48 -16.10 -1.54
CA ALA A 39 13.39 -15.99 -0.58
C ALA A 39 12.57 -14.68 -0.70
N THR A 40 12.94 -13.75 -1.58
CA THR A 40 12.16 -12.53 -1.78
C THR A 40 10.94 -12.85 -2.66
N MET A 41 9.73 -12.69 -2.13
CA MET A 41 8.49 -12.70 -2.90
C MET A 41 8.14 -11.28 -3.30
N GLY A 42 8.06 -11.04 -4.60
CA GLY A 42 7.72 -9.74 -5.17
C GLY A 42 6.27 -9.66 -5.64
N ILE A 43 6.06 -9.04 -6.81
CA ILE A 43 4.74 -8.81 -7.41
C ILE A 43 4.01 -10.14 -7.66
N GLY A 44 2.79 -10.28 -7.07
CA GLY A 44 1.90 -11.43 -7.34
C GLY A 44 1.19 -12.00 -6.11
N ASP A 45 1.39 -11.42 -4.93
CA ASP A 45 0.70 -11.77 -3.69
C ASP A 45 0.29 -10.50 -2.92
N ASP A 46 -0.43 -10.63 -1.80
CA ASP A 46 -0.94 -9.51 -1.00
C ASP A 46 0.17 -8.60 -0.48
N CYS A 47 1.35 -9.15 -0.18
CA CYS A 47 2.52 -8.37 0.24
C CYS A 47 3.78 -8.78 -0.50
N ALA A 48 4.71 -7.84 -0.65
CA ALA A 48 6.10 -8.15 -0.89
C ALA A 48 6.74 -8.69 0.40
N VAL A 49 7.58 -9.73 0.28
CA VAL A 49 8.32 -10.34 1.40
C VAL A 49 9.79 -10.01 1.25
N ILE A 50 10.35 -9.27 2.20
CA ILE A 50 11.75 -8.86 2.21
C ILE A 50 12.45 -9.57 3.37
N PRO A 51 13.30 -10.58 3.11
CA PRO A 51 14.03 -11.29 4.14
C PRO A 51 14.95 -10.36 4.95
N GLN A 52 14.96 -10.55 6.25
CA GLN A 52 15.89 -9.87 7.16
C GLN A 52 16.95 -10.86 7.67
N ARG A 53 17.98 -10.34 8.36
CA ARG A 53 19.06 -11.17 8.86
C ARG A 53 18.49 -12.03 9.97
N ASP A 54 18.10 -12.37 10.74
CA ASP A 54 17.67 -13.16 11.91
C ASP A 54 16.46 -14.09 11.68
N GLY A 55 16.17 -14.39 10.40
CA GLY A 55 15.07 -15.31 10.05
C GLY A 55 13.67 -14.67 10.12
N ILE A 56 13.59 -13.36 10.37
CA ILE A 56 12.36 -12.56 10.27
C ILE A 56 12.25 -12.03 8.84
N ALA A 57 11.05 -11.93 8.31
CA ALA A 57 10.80 -11.27 7.04
C ALA A 57 9.95 -10.01 7.25
N THR A 58 10.31 -8.93 6.56
CA THR A 58 9.46 -7.73 6.48
C THR A 58 8.43 -7.91 5.37
N LEU A 59 7.18 -7.72 5.71
CA LEU A 59 6.06 -7.65 4.78
C LEU A 59 5.78 -6.20 4.42
N VAL A 60 5.53 -5.92 3.14
CA VAL A 60 5.20 -4.58 2.66
C VAL A 60 4.03 -4.68 1.67
N SER A 61 2.95 -3.95 1.94
CA SER A 61 1.85 -3.73 1.00
C SER A 61 1.55 -2.25 0.82
N THR A 62 0.99 -1.88 -0.31
CA THR A 62 0.54 -0.51 -0.60
C THR A 62 -0.74 -0.54 -1.39
N ASP A 63 -1.81 0.01 -0.79
CA ASP A 63 -3.11 0.16 -1.42
C ASP A 63 -3.49 1.61 -1.66
N MET A 64 -4.30 1.80 -2.71
CA MET A 64 -4.87 3.10 -3.05
C MET A 64 -6.39 3.04 -3.06
N LEU A 65 -7.02 3.97 -2.33
CA LEU A 65 -8.46 4.19 -2.34
C LEU A 65 -8.77 5.51 -3.05
N VAL A 66 -9.57 5.44 -4.11
CA VAL A 66 -9.92 6.58 -4.96
C VAL A 66 -11.42 6.83 -4.91
N GLU A 67 -11.81 8.09 -4.66
CA GLU A 67 -13.21 8.53 -4.72
C GLU A 67 -13.82 8.23 -6.10
N GLY A 68 -15.04 7.72 -6.12
CA GLY A 68 -15.72 7.30 -7.33
C GLY A 68 -15.41 5.85 -7.77
N SER A 69 -14.32 5.24 -7.24
CA SER A 69 -13.97 3.83 -7.52
C SER A 69 -14.15 2.95 -6.29
N HIS A 70 -13.58 3.35 -5.16
CA HIS A 70 -13.54 2.53 -3.94
C HIS A 70 -14.50 3.01 -2.87
N PHE A 71 -14.97 4.25 -2.96
CA PHE A 71 -15.94 4.87 -2.07
C PHE A 71 -16.59 6.10 -2.72
N LEU A 72 -17.76 6.50 -2.20
CA LEU A 72 -18.39 7.79 -2.48
C LEU A 72 -18.45 8.58 -1.18
N LEU A 73 -18.06 9.86 -1.20
CA LEU A 73 -18.05 10.70 0.01
C LEU A 73 -19.43 10.86 0.65
N ASP A 74 -20.51 10.83 -0.17
CA ASP A 74 -21.88 10.95 0.30
C ASP A 74 -22.40 9.68 0.98
N ASP A 75 -21.78 8.52 0.70
CA ASP A 75 -22.24 7.21 1.19
C ASP A 75 -21.48 6.72 2.42
N ILE A 76 -20.32 7.34 2.72
CA ILE A 76 -19.46 6.90 3.82
C ILE A 76 -19.09 8.08 4.73
N SER A 77 -19.26 7.92 6.05
CA SER A 77 -18.78 8.95 6.97
C SER A 77 -17.24 9.03 6.98
N PRO A 78 -16.66 10.22 7.26
CA PRO A 78 -15.22 10.40 7.34
C PRO A 78 -14.56 9.40 8.29
N TYR A 79 -15.15 9.19 9.46
CA TYR A 79 -14.67 8.21 10.45
C TYR A 79 -14.60 6.80 9.87
N ARG A 80 -15.65 6.34 9.19
CA ARG A 80 -15.68 5.01 8.59
C ARG A 80 -14.70 4.87 7.44
N LEU A 81 -14.50 5.94 6.67
CA LEU A 81 -13.50 5.92 5.59
C LEU A 81 -12.09 5.83 6.15
N GLY A 82 -11.77 6.58 7.21
CA GLY A 82 -10.48 6.47 7.90
C GLY A 82 -10.24 5.06 8.45
N TRP A 83 -11.24 4.48 9.11
CA TRP A 83 -11.20 3.10 9.59
C TRP A 83 -10.96 2.10 8.45
N LYS A 84 -11.73 2.21 7.35
CA LYS A 84 -11.59 1.36 6.16
C LYS A 84 -10.18 1.47 5.56
N SER A 85 -9.65 2.68 5.44
CA SER A 85 -8.32 2.91 4.84
C SER A 85 -7.20 2.19 5.59
N ALA A 86 -7.25 2.16 6.92
CA ALA A 86 -6.31 1.37 7.70
C ALA A 86 -6.62 -0.14 7.63
N ALA A 87 -7.91 -0.53 7.62
CA ALA A 87 -8.32 -1.93 7.69
C ALA A 87 -7.91 -2.74 6.46
N VAL A 88 -8.09 -2.20 5.25
CA VAL A 88 -7.76 -2.92 4.01
C VAL A 88 -6.27 -3.26 3.97
N ASN A 89 -5.41 -2.32 4.33
CA ASN A 89 -3.96 -2.52 4.36
C ASN A 89 -3.50 -3.49 5.46
N ILE A 90 -4.06 -3.38 6.67
CA ILE A 90 -3.74 -4.30 7.77
C ILE A 90 -4.20 -5.72 7.41
N SER A 91 -5.27 -5.86 6.62
CA SER A 91 -5.75 -7.17 6.19
C SER A 91 -4.76 -7.90 5.28
N ASP A 92 -3.98 -7.20 4.45
CA ASP A 92 -2.96 -7.80 3.59
C ASP A 92 -1.84 -8.44 4.42
N ILE A 93 -1.38 -7.73 5.47
CA ILE A 93 -0.42 -8.31 6.41
C ILE A 93 -0.99 -9.56 7.09
N ALA A 94 -2.27 -9.52 7.47
CA ALA A 94 -2.93 -10.68 8.09
C ALA A 94 -3.10 -11.85 7.11
N ALA A 95 -3.38 -11.58 5.82
CA ALA A 95 -3.47 -12.60 4.78
C ALA A 95 -2.15 -13.37 4.61
N MET A 96 -1.02 -12.66 4.79
CA MET A 96 0.33 -13.25 4.77
C MET A 96 0.75 -13.88 6.11
N GLY A 97 -0.16 -13.97 7.08
CA GLY A 97 0.13 -14.53 8.41
C GLY A 97 1.03 -13.67 9.29
N GLY A 98 1.24 -12.40 8.92
CA GLY A 98 2.13 -11.48 9.62
C GLY A 98 1.45 -10.63 10.69
N THR A 99 2.27 -9.89 11.42
CA THR A 99 1.87 -8.89 12.41
C THR A 99 2.18 -7.49 11.86
N PRO A 100 1.19 -6.58 11.73
CA PRO A 100 1.43 -5.23 11.25
C PRO A 100 2.24 -4.44 12.26
N THR A 101 3.23 -3.66 11.78
CA THR A 101 4.16 -2.91 12.64
C THR A 101 4.11 -1.41 12.46
N ALA A 102 3.79 -0.93 11.26
CA ALA A 102 3.70 0.51 10.97
C ALA A 102 2.88 0.79 9.71
N THR A 103 2.34 2.01 9.61
CA THR A 103 1.73 2.53 8.39
C THR A 103 2.28 3.89 7.98
N PHE A 104 2.16 4.20 6.70
CA PHE A 104 2.39 5.52 6.10
C PHE A 104 1.16 5.91 5.29
N LEU A 105 0.69 7.15 5.45
CA LEU A 105 -0.54 7.64 4.84
C LEU A 105 -0.26 8.82 3.91
N ALA A 106 -0.49 8.66 2.62
CA ALA A 106 -0.44 9.75 1.66
C ALA A 106 -1.85 10.13 1.21
N LEU A 107 -2.14 11.43 1.15
CA LEU A 107 -3.44 11.99 0.83
C LEU A 107 -3.34 13.05 -0.26
N ALA A 108 -4.19 12.92 -1.30
CA ALA A 108 -4.49 14.01 -2.22
C ALA A 108 -5.91 14.50 -1.95
N ILE A 109 -6.04 15.71 -1.40
CA ILE A 109 -7.25 16.23 -0.77
C ILE A 109 -7.90 17.30 -1.67
N PRO A 110 -9.17 17.14 -2.10
CA PRO A 110 -9.89 18.16 -2.84
C PRO A 110 -10.38 19.29 -1.93
N ASP A 111 -10.56 20.49 -2.49
CA ASP A 111 -10.96 21.71 -1.77
C ASP A 111 -12.31 21.59 -1.04
N LYS A 112 -13.18 20.66 -1.47
CA LYS A 112 -14.47 20.39 -0.82
C LYS A 112 -14.38 19.74 0.55
N ILE A 113 -13.22 19.21 0.94
CA ILE A 113 -12.99 18.57 2.25
C ILE A 113 -12.49 19.62 3.23
N ASP A 114 -13.24 19.83 4.30
CA ASP A 114 -12.88 20.73 5.37
C ASP A 114 -12.08 20.06 6.51
N ASN A 115 -11.58 20.89 7.42
CA ASN A 115 -10.80 20.41 8.57
C ASN A 115 -11.61 19.54 9.54
N SER A 116 -12.92 19.78 9.68
CA SER A 116 -13.78 18.98 10.57
C SER A 116 -13.96 17.56 10.03
N TRP A 117 -14.14 17.44 8.73
CA TRP A 117 -14.19 16.18 8.02
C TRP A 117 -12.89 15.40 8.19
N MET A 118 -11.75 16.07 7.99
CA MET A 118 -10.44 15.44 8.11
C MET A 118 -10.13 14.96 9.53
N LYS A 119 -10.54 15.70 10.55
CA LYS A 119 -10.40 15.25 11.95
C LYS A 119 -11.12 13.95 12.23
N GLU A 120 -12.35 13.78 11.72
CA GLU A 120 -13.11 12.55 11.86
C GLU A 120 -12.48 11.38 11.08
N PHE A 121 -11.96 11.65 9.88
CA PHE A 121 -11.21 10.67 9.11
C PHE A 121 -9.98 10.16 9.88
N VAL A 122 -9.15 11.07 10.35
CA VAL A 122 -7.95 10.75 11.15
C VAL A 122 -8.32 10.01 12.44
N ARG A 123 -9.44 10.36 13.08
CA ARG A 123 -9.93 9.65 14.26
C ARG A 123 -10.25 8.18 13.95
N GLY A 124 -10.97 7.91 12.85
CA GLY A 124 -11.28 6.55 12.42
C GLY A 124 -10.03 5.73 12.09
N TYR A 125 -9.09 6.32 11.37
CA TYR A 125 -7.82 5.69 11.05
C TYR A 125 -7.03 5.33 12.32
N ARG A 126 -6.89 6.30 13.24
CA ARG A 126 -6.19 6.13 14.52
C ARG A 126 -6.80 5.06 15.38
N ASP A 127 -8.12 5.01 15.51
CA ASP A 127 -8.81 4.06 16.40
C ASP A 127 -8.54 2.60 15.94
N LEU A 128 -8.49 2.36 14.62
CA LEU A 128 -8.08 1.05 14.11
C LEU A 128 -6.58 0.78 14.31
N SER A 129 -5.72 1.76 14.03
CA SER A 129 -4.28 1.64 14.23
C SER A 129 -3.93 1.27 15.68
N LEU A 130 -4.59 1.89 16.65
CA LEU A 130 -4.42 1.55 18.07
C LEU A 130 -4.87 0.12 18.39
N LYS A 131 -5.98 -0.32 17.80
CA LYS A 131 -6.51 -1.67 18.02
C LYS A 131 -5.53 -2.76 17.59
N PHE A 132 -4.75 -2.52 16.55
CA PHE A 132 -3.76 -3.46 16.02
C PHE A 132 -2.31 -3.09 16.38
N SER A 133 -2.11 -2.11 17.26
CA SER A 133 -0.77 -1.63 17.65
C SER A 133 0.11 -1.27 16.45
N CYS A 134 -0.51 -0.78 15.38
CA CYS A 134 0.13 -0.44 14.11
C CYS A 134 0.14 1.09 13.93
N PRO A 135 1.16 1.81 14.43
CA PRO A 135 1.18 3.26 14.42
C PRO A 135 1.33 3.83 13.01
N LEU A 136 0.75 5.01 12.80
CA LEU A 136 1.06 5.86 11.65
C LEU A 136 2.37 6.59 11.91
N LEU A 137 3.41 6.32 11.11
CA LEU A 137 4.75 6.87 11.30
C LEU A 137 5.09 8.03 10.34
N GLY A 138 4.33 8.18 9.25
CA GLY A 138 4.61 9.23 8.28
C GLY A 138 3.64 9.19 7.10
N GLY A 139 4.01 9.90 6.04
CA GLY A 139 3.23 9.99 4.82
C GLY A 139 3.43 11.30 4.10
N ASP A 140 2.47 11.66 3.25
CA ASP A 140 2.48 12.90 2.49
C ASP A 140 1.08 13.49 2.36
N THR A 141 0.98 14.79 2.12
CA THR A 141 -0.30 15.47 1.90
C THR A 141 -0.18 16.52 0.83
N THR A 142 -1.03 16.41 -0.19
CA THR A 142 -1.09 17.37 -1.30
C THR A 142 -2.54 17.72 -1.65
N SER A 143 -2.73 18.77 -2.44
CA SER A 143 -4.05 19.10 -2.99
C SER A 143 -4.40 18.18 -4.15
N SER A 144 -5.71 17.93 -4.34
CA SER A 144 -6.24 17.20 -5.49
C SER A 144 -7.14 18.08 -6.34
N PRO A 145 -6.91 18.22 -7.65
CA PRO A 145 -7.84 18.90 -8.54
C PRO A 145 -9.10 18.07 -8.84
N GLY A 146 -9.12 16.82 -8.43
CA GLY A 146 -10.21 15.86 -8.64
C GLY A 146 -10.88 15.43 -7.35
N GLY A 147 -11.03 14.12 -7.17
CA GLY A 147 -11.56 13.50 -5.95
C GLY A 147 -10.50 13.26 -4.88
N LEU A 148 -10.95 12.79 -3.71
CA LEU A 148 -10.08 12.33 -2.65
C LEU A 148 -9.34 11.06 -3.07
N CYS A 149 -8.03 11.06 -2.91
CA CYS A 149 -7.20 9.88 -3.08
C CYS A 149 -6.44 9.59 -1.78
N ILE A 150 -6.49 8.36 -1.36
CA ILE A 150 -5.87 7.87 -0.12
C ILE A 150 -4.93 6.74 -0.51
N CYS A 151 -3.66 6.85 -0.19
CA CYS A 151 -2.69 5.78 -0.37
C CYS A 151 -2.11 5.42 1.00
N VAL A 152 -2.14 4.15 1.32
CA VAL A 152 -1.56 3.63 2.57
C VAL A 152 -0.51 2.60 2.22
N THR A 153 0.67 2.75 2.81
CA THR A 153 1.68 1.70 2.84
C THR A 153 1.72 1.11 4.24
N VAL A 154 1.69 -0.20 4.34
CA VAL A 154 1.78 -0.93 5.60
C VAL A 154 3.04 -1.78 5.62
N LEU A 155 3.68 -1.82 6.78
CA LEU A 155 4.76 -2.73 7.10
C LEU A 155 4.27 -3.77 8.10
N GLY A 156 4.79 -4.98 7.98
CA GLY A 156 4.56 -6.07 8.92
C GLY A 156 5.77 -6.97 9.03
N GLU A 157 5.69 -7.93 9.93
CA GLU A 157 6.72 -8.95 10.17
C GLU A 157 6.08 -10.35 10.24
N CYS A 158 6.77 -11.36 9.70
CA CYS A 158 6.41 -12.76 9.83
C CYS A 158 7.63 -13.67 10.06
#